data_83e0f38ceb01da39832ab5c50eb6ea7e
#
_entry.id   83e0f38ceb01da39832ab5c50eb6ea7e
#
_cell.length_a   1.000
_cell.length_b   1.000
_cell.length_c   1.000
_cell.angle_alpha   90.00
_cell.angle_beta   90.00
_cell.angle_gamma   90.00
#
_symmetry.space_group_name_H-M   'P 1'
#
loop_
_entity.id
_entity.type
_entity.pdbx_description
1 polymer ?
#
loop_
_entity_poly.entity_id
_entity_poly.type
_entity_poly.pdbx_seq_one_letter_code
_entity_poly.pdbx_strand_id
1 'polypeptide(L)'
;MKSHLWIEEKHGDFLGMAYKVEEVLFSGKSKFQSVDVVQTKGHGKMLLNDGLVMVTERDEFVYHDMIAHVPLFVHPSPKNVLIIGGGDGGVRGVSCVRAFFLQCERAVV
;
A
#
# COMPACT_ATOMS: atom_id res chain seq x y z
N MET A 1 23.98 -21.82 1.17
CA MET A 1 24.36 -20.43 0.86
C MET A 1 23.15 -19.55 1.15
N LYS A 2 23.22 -18.66 2.14
CA LYS A 2 22.16 -17.65 2.28
C LYS A 2 22.37 -16.64 1.16
N SER A 3 21.51 -16.66 0.16
CA SER A 3 21.54 -15.66 -0.91
C SER A 3 21.23 -14.30 -0.30
N HIS A 4 22.13 -13.35 -0.50
CA HIS A 4 21.89 -11.96 -0.13
C HIS A 4 21.17 -11.28 -1.30
N LEU A 5 19.84 -11.42 -1.32
CA LEU A 5 19.02 -10.76 -2.32
C LEU A 5 18.65 -9.35 -1.85
N TRP A 6 18.89 -8.38 -2.72
CA TRP A 6 18.48 -7.00 -2.54
C TRP A 6 17.56 -6.60 -3.69
N ILE A 7 16.49 -5.92 -3.39
CA ILE A 7 15.64 -5.29 -4.39
C ILE A 7 15.90 -3.78 -4.36
N GLU A 8 16.02 -3.19 -5.52
CA GLU A 8 16.25 -1.75 -5.67
C GLU A 8 14.99 -1.07 -6.18
N GLU A 9 14.58 -0.02 -5.50
CA GLU A 9 13.59 0.95 -5.97
C GLU A 9 14.33 2.15 -6.53
N LYS A 10 14.12 2.45 -7.81
CA LYS A 10 14.82 3.54 -8.50
C LYS A 10 13.87 4.69 -8.81
N HIS A 11 14.29 5.89 -8.46
CA HIS A 11 13.60 7.15 -8.75
C HIS A 11 14.41 7.94 -9.78
N GLY A 12 14.21 7.60 -11.06
CA GLY A 12 15.04 8.11 -12.15
C GLY A 12 16.43 7.45 -12.20
N ASP A 13 17.40 8.19 -12.67
CA ASP A 13 18.79 7.72 -12.86
C ASP A 13 19.76 8.20 -11.76
N PHE A 14 19.26 8.95 -10.79
CA PHE A 14 20.09 9.63 -9.78
C PHE A 14 19.80 9.23 -8.34
N LEU A 15 18.70 8.53 -8.06
CA LEU A 15 18.30 8.14 -6.70
C LEU A 15 17.73 6.73 -6.70
N GLY A 16 18.11 5.96 -5.70
CA GLY A 16 17.53 4.64 -5.45
C GLY A 16 17.65 4.25 -4.00
N MET A 17 16.76 3.36 -3.59
CA MET A 17 16.77 2.71 -2.28
C MET A 17 16.88 1.21 -2.46
N ALA A 18 17.63 0.54 -1.59
CA ALA A 18 17.80 -0.91 -1.62
C ALA A 18 17.25 -1.55 -0.34
N TYR A 19 16.49 -2.61 -0.51
CA TYR A 19 15.87 -3.36 0.58
C TYR A 19 16.39 -4.80 0.59
N LYS A 20 16.76 -5.29 1.78
CA LYS A 20 17.19 -6.67 1.93
C LYS A 20 15.98 -7.60 1.92
N VAL A 21 15.95 -8.50 0.95
CA VAL A 21 14.86 -9.47 0.75
C VAL A 21 15.26 -10.80 1.38
N GLU A 22 14.34 -11.37 2.14
CA GLU A 22 14.47 -12.71 2.72
C GLU A 22 13.82 -13.77 1.83
N GLU A 23 12.68 -13.43 1.22
CA GLU A 23 11.92 -14.33 0.37
C GLU A 23 11.11 -13.56 -0.67
N VAL A 24 10.98 -14.10 -1.88
CA VAL A 24 10.03 -13.63 -2.90
C VAL A 24 8.74 -14.42 -2.72
N LEU A 25 7.67 -13.76 -2.29
CA LEU A 25 6.38 -14.40 -2.04
C LEU A 25 5.54 -14.51 -3.30
N PHE A 26 5.63 -13.51 -4.18
CA PHE A 26 4.95 -13.49 -5.45
C PHE A 26 5.72 -12.61 -6.44
N SER A 27 5.73 -13.00 -7.70
CA SER A 27 6.23 -12.16 -8.80
C SER A 27 5.43 -12.50 -10.05
N GLY A 28 4.86 -11.48 -10.67
CA GLY A 28 4.01 -11.66 -11.84
C GLY A 28 3.84 -10.38 -12.63
N LYS A 29 3.28 -10.53 -13.84
CA LYS A 29 3.00 -9.42 -14.74
C LYS A 29 1.57 -9.49 -15.25
N SER A 30 0.84 -8.40 -15.10
CA SER A 30 -0.47 -8.20 -15.72
C SER A 30 -0.33 -7.56 -17.12
N LYS A 31 -1.45 -7.24 -17.75
CA LYS A 31 -1.44 -6.44 -19.00
C LYS A 31 -0.87 -5.02 -18.77
N PHE A 32 -0.91 -4.51 -17.56
CA PHE A 32 -0.69 -3.10 -17.28
C PHE A 32 0.60 -2.85 -16.47
N GLN A 33 0.97 -3.79 -15.60
CA GLN A 33 2.08 -3.59 -14.67
C GLN A 33 2.67 -4.91 -14.18
N SER A 34 3.92 -4.86 -13.73
CA SER A 34 4.49 -5.93 -12.92
C SER A 34 4.06 -5.77 -11.45
N VAL A 35 3.91 -6.89 -10.76
CA VAL A 35 3.55 -6.93 -9.34
C VAL A 35 4.50 -7.89 -8.65
N ASP A 36 5.20 -7.40 -7.64
CA ASP A 36 6.09 -8.19 -6.82
C ASP A 36 5.70 -8.06 -5.35
N VAL A 37 5.66 -9.17 -4.65
CA VAL A 37 5.48 -9.21 -3.19
C VAL A 37 6.66 -9.93 -2.59
N VAL A 38 7.38 -9.26 -1.72
CA VAL A 38 8.59 -9.79 -1.09
C VAL A 38 8.52 -9.68 0.43
N GLN A 39 9.09 -10.66 1.11
CA GLN A 39 9.37 -10.57 2.54
C GLN A 39 10.70 -9.86 2.70
N THR A 40 10.69 -8.71 3.37
CA THR A 40 11.92 -7.94 3.66
C THR A 40 12.32 -8.10 5.13
N LYS A 41 13.61 -7.91 5.40
CA LYS A 41 14.11 -8.00 6.77
C LYS A 41 13.67 -6.84 7.66
N GLY A 42 13.52 -5.64 7.09
CA GLY A 42 13.30 -4.42 7.87
C GLY A 42 11.90 -3.84 7.81
N HIS A 43 11.09 -4.23 6.80
CA HIS A 43 9.78 -3.64 6.54
C HIS A 43 8.62 -4.65 6.53
N GLY A 44 8.90 -5.93 6.81
CA GLY A 44 7.92 -6.99 6.66
C GLY A 44 7.61 -7.27 5.20
N LYS A 45 6.38 -7.66 4.89
CA LYS A 45 5.95 -7.82 3.49
C LYS A 45 5.90 -6.46 2.80
N MET A 46 6.37 -6.46 1.57
CA MET A 46 6.46 -5.28 0.73
C MET A 46 5.85 -5.59 -0.64
N LEU A 47 4.94 -4.73 -1.07
CA LEU A 47 4.33 -4.76 -2.41
C LEU A 47 5.01 -3.75 -3.30
N LEU A 48 5.45 -4.18 -4.47
CA LEU A 48 5.98 -3.31 -5.50
C LEU A 48 5.16 -3.43 -6.78
N ASN A 49 4.92 -2.30 -7.43
CA ASN A 49 4.34 -2.21 -8.76
C ASN A 49 5.34 -1.53 -9.69
N ASP A 50 5.70 -2.21 -10.79
CA ASP A 50 6.72 -1.73 -11.73
C ASP A 50 8.05 -1.32 -11.06
N GLY A 51 8.43 -2.06 -10.00
CA GLY A 51 9.64 -1.80 -9.23
C GLY A 51 9.55 -0.65 -8.22
N LEU A 52 8.39 -0.01 -8.06
CA LEU A 52 8.16 1.03 -7.08
C LEU A 52 7.42 0.48 -5.86
N VAL A 53 7.88 0.82 -4.67
CA VAL A 53 7.26 0.39 -3.41
C VAL A 53 5.91 1.08 -3.24
N MET A 54 4.85 0.28 -3.15
CA MET A 54 3.49 0.77 -2.93
C MET A 54 3.11 0.75 -1.46
N VAL A 55 3.42 -0.33 -0.75
CA VAL A 55 3.04 -0.52 0.65
C VAL A 55 3.97 -1.51 1.33
N THR A 56 4.24 -1.29 2.62
CA THR A 56 4.95 -2.23 3.50
C THR A 56 4.15 -2.48 4.78
N GLU A 57 4.29 -3.65 5.39
CA GLU A 57 3.63 -3.93 6.67
C GLU A 57 4.07 -3.00 7.80
N ARG A 58 5.29 -2.47 7.71
CA ARG A 58 5.86 -1.61 8.75
C ARG A 58 5.20 -0.24 8.84
N ASP A 59 4.88 0.38 7.72
CA ASP A 59 4.47 1.79 7.65
C ASP A 59 3.15 2.03 6.90
N GLU A 60 2.46 0.95 6.46
CA GLU A 60 1.21 1.06 5.71
C GLU A 60 0.14 1.86 6.45
N PHE A 61 0.10 1.75 7.77
CA PHE A 61 -0.90 2.42 8.59
C PHE A 61 -0.78 3.94 8.50
N VAL A 62 0.43 4.49 8.38
CA VAL A 62 0.65 5.94 8.24
C VAL A 62 -0.01 6.45 6.97
N TYR A 63 0.23 5.78 5.85
CA TYR A 63 -0.37 6.14 4.57
C TYR A 63 -1.89 5.96 4.57
N HIS A 64 -2.37 4.81 4.99
CA HIS A 64 -3.79 4.49 4.98
C HIS A 64 -4.60 5.37 5.93
N ASP A 65 -4.08 5.63 7.12
CA ASP A 65 -4.71 6.52 8.08
C ASP A 65 -4.81 7.96 7.55
N MET A 66 -3.73 8.47 6.97
CA MET A 66 -3.71 9.83 6.45
C MET A 66 -4.63 10.01 5.23
N ILE A 67 -4.60 9.08 4.29
CA ILE A 67 -5.42 9.18 3.07
C ILE A 67 -6.93 9.01 3.36
N ALA A 68 -7.28 8.24 4.40
CA ALA A 68 -8.67 8.02 4.80
C ALA A 68 -9.16 9.08 5.79
N HIS A 69 -8.40 9.34 6.85
CA HIS A 69 -8.87 10.17 7.96
C HIS A 69 -8.94 11.65 7.60
N VAL A 70 -7.95 12.19 6.90
CA VAL A 70 -7.93 13.62 6.59
C VAL A 70 -9.18 14.05 5.82
N PRO A 71 -9.54 13.45 4.68
CA PRO A 71 -10.75 13.86 3.97
C PRO A 71 -12.04 13.56 4.74
N LEU A 72 -12.10 12.44 5.46
CA LEU A 72 -13.30 12.08 6.23
C LEU A 72 -13.56 12.99 7.42
N PHE A 73 -12.52 13.53 8.05
CA PHE A 73 -12.70 14.48 9.16
C PHE A 73 -13.00 15.91 8.73
N VAL A 74 -12.49 16.29 7.57
CA VAL A 74 -12.72 17.66 7.04
C VAL A 74 -14.12 17.78 6.44
N HIS A 75 -14.68 16.70 5.92
CA HIS A 75 -16.03 16.72 5.36
C HIS A 75 -17.09 16.76 6.47
N PRO A 76 -18.02 17.70 6.43
CA PRO A 76 -19.01 17.90 7.52
C PRO A 76 -19.99 16.72 7.71
N SER A 77 -20.24 15.93 6.65
CA SER A 77 -21.12 14.76 6.72
C SER A 77 -20.75 13.73 5.64
N PRO A 78 -19.74 12.89 5.85
CA PRO A 78 -19.28 11.92 4.86
C PRO A 78 -20.19 10.70 4.84
N LYS A 79 -21.25 10.73 4.04
CA LYS A 79 -22.21 9.63 3.91
C LYS A 79 -21.83 8.62 2.85
N ASN A 80 -21.23 9.07 1.76
CA ASN A 80 -20.80 8.22 0.65
C ASN A 80 -19.32 8.45 0.38
N VAL A 81 -18.57 7.36 0.22
CA VAL A 81 -17.14 7.39 -0.06
C VAL A 81 -16.86 6.59 -1.32
N LEU A 82 -16.17 7.18 -2.28
CA LEU A 82 -15.63 6.51 -3.45
C LEU A 82 -14.13 6.34 -3.28
N ILE A 83 -13.65 5.12 -3.44
CA ILE A 83 -12.22 4.79 -3.46
C ILE A 83 -11.85 4.38 -4.88
N ILE A 84 -10.90 5.10 -5.48
CA ILE A 84 -10.35 4.77 -6.80
C ILE A 84 -8.98 4.15 -6.60
N GLY A 85 -8.80 2.92 -7.03
CA GLY A 85 -7.63 2.10 -6.73
C GLY A 85 -7.84 1.25 -5.47
N GLY A 86 -6.95 1.33 -4.49
CA GLY A 86 -7.12 0.63 -3.21
C GLY A 86 -7.05 -0.90 -3.31
N GLY A 87 -6.31 -1.43 -4.27
CA GLY A 87 -6.20 -2.87 -4.52
C GLY A 87 -5.55 -3.66 -3.39
N ASP A 88 -4.81 -3.01 -2.50
CA ASP A 88 -4.24 -3.60 -1.28
C ASP A 88 -5.27 -3.75 -0.14
N GLY A 89 -6.44 -3.09 -0.25
CA GLY A 89 -7.50 -3.13 0.74
C GLY A 89 -7.30 -2.23 1.96
N GLY A 90 -6.13 -1.61 2.14
CA GLY A 90 -5.80 -0.81 3.33
C GLY A 90 -6.72 0.39 3.52
N VAL A 91 -6.88 1.21 2.48
CA VAL A 91 -7.77 2.39 2.52
C VAL A 91 -9.21 2.00 2.80
N ARG A 92 -9.69 0.89 2.20
CA ARG A 92 -11.03 0.36 2.44
C ARG A 92 -11.21 -0.05 3.90
N GLY A 93 -10.24 -0.75 4.48
CA GLY A 93 -10.28 -1.18 5.88
C GLY A 93 -10.45 0.00 6.83
N VAL A 94 -9.61 1.02 6.70
CA VAL A 94 -9.67 2.23 7.54
C VAL A 94 -10.96 3.02 7.30
N SER A 95 -11.39 3.19 6.05
CA SER A 95 -12.64 3.89 5.72
C SER A 95 -13.87 3.17 6.26
N CYS A 96 -13.91 1.83 6.22
CA CYS A 96 -15.02 1.06 6.79
C CYS A 96 -15.12 1.20 8.31
N VAL A 97 -14.00 1.17 9.03
CA VAL A 97 -13.96 1.40 10.47
C VAL A 97 -14.47 2.81 10.80
N ARG A 98 -14.04 3.81 10.05
CA ARG A 98 -14.50 5.20 10.21
C ARG A 98 -15.95 5.39 9.81
N ALA A 99 -16.42 4.73 8.76
CA ALA A 99 -17.82 4.76 8.35
C ALA A 99 -18.74 4.32 9.48
N PHE A 100 -18.32 3.33 10.27
CA PHE A 100 -19.04 2.89 11.46
C PHE A 100 -19.16 4.00 12.53
N PHE A 101 -18.06 4.74 12.77
CA PHE A 101 -18.06 5.83 13.76
C PHE A 101 -18.73 7.11 13.28
N LEU A 102 -18.73 7.36 11.97
CA LEU A 102 -19.26 8.60 11.36
C LEU A 102 -20.62 8.40 10.69
N GLN A 103 -21.26 7.23 10.84
CA GLN A 103 -22.53 6.87 10.19
C GLN A 103 -22.46 6.99 8.64
N CYS A 104 -21.34 6.63 8.05
CA CYS A 104 -21.21 6.56 6.60
C CYS A 104 -22.05 5.39 6.05
N GLU A 105 -22.96 5.66 5.13
CA GLU A 105 -23.93 4.66 4.65
C GLU A 105 -23.35 3.74 3.58
N ARG A 106 -22.32 4.15 2.82
CA ARG A 106 -21.73 3.36 1.72
C ARG A 106 -20.27 3.70 1.44
N ALA A 107 -19.46 2.69 1.26
CA ALA A 107 -18.16 2.77 0.60
C ALA A 107 -18.19 1.93 -0.68
N VAL A 108 -17.82 2.52 -1.81
CA VAL A 108 -17.71 1.85 -3.12
C VAL A 108 -16.24 1.81 -3.50
N VAL A 109 -15.76 0.62 -3.83
CA VAL A 109 -14.36 0.36 -4.25
C VAL A 109 -14.30 0.15 -5.76
#